data_77109d8267148ff84676318bae9f5584
#
_entry.id   77109d8267148ff84676318bae9f5584
#
_cell.length_a   1.000
_cell.length_b   1.000
_cell.length_c   1.000
_cell.angle_alpha   90.00
_cell.angle_beta   90.00
_cell.angle_gamma   90.00
#
_symmetry.space_group_name_H-M   'P 1'
#
loop_
_entity.id
_entity.type
_entity.pdbx_description
1 polymer ?
#
loop_
_entity_poly.entity_id
_entity_poly.type
_entity_poly.pdbx_seq_one_letter_code
_entity_poly.pdbx_strand_id
1 'polypeptide(L)'
;GLNGALKVAFSSGAVMGVSVVGIGLLGVVILYWIFQDAQVIAGFGFGASSIALFARVGGGIYTKAADVGADLVGKVEQGIPEDDPRNPATIADNVGDNVGDVAGMGADLFESYVGSVIATIALVAAGVLYLDSSNPIGDIFGFNKLILLPILVLASGIFASILGTFLVRTKEGATMSDLLWSLRYGIFGAGGLVLIATGLSVWTFDLSFNYFWVVLIGLVAGQIIGTSSEYYTSYEFKPTREVAKQAETGPATVVIAGLGLGMISTLIPAVVVVIAMWLTYSLAGVYGVALSAIGMLSTLGITLATDAYGPIADNAGGI
;
A
#
# COMPACT_ATOMS: atom_id res chain seq x y z
N GLY A 1 1.76 -23.96 14.96
CA GLY A 1 2.15 -22.87 15.88
C GLY A 1 2.04 -21.51 15.20
N LEU A 2 2.04 -20.44 15.97
CA LEU A 2 1.83 -19.06 15.52
C LEU A 2 2.78 -18.62 14.39
N ASN A 3 4.06 -18.96 14.47
CA ASN A 3 5.04 -18.62 13.45
C ASN A 3 4.76 -19.34 12.12
N GLY A 4 4.25 -20.56 12.16
CA GLY A 4 3.83 -21.31 10.97
C GLY A 4 2.62 -20.68 10.30
N ALA A 5 1.61 -20.29 11.06
CA ALA A 5 0.42 -19.59 10.57
C ALA A 5 0.78 -18.23 9.96
N LEU A 6 1.58 -17.41 10.65
CA LEU A 6 2.09 -16.15 10.15
C LEU A 6 2.83 -16.32 8.81
N LYS A 7 3.68 -17.33 8.71
CA LYS A 7 4.43 -17.59 7.47
C LYS A 7 3.50 -17.93 6.29
N VAL A 8 2.47 -18.72 6.51
CA VAL A 8 1.50 -19.09 5.45
C VAL A 8 0.71 -17.87 5.01
N ALA A 9 0.07 -17.17 5.95
CA ALA A 9 -0.75 -15.99 5.66
C ALA A 9 0.07 -14.87 5.01
N PHE A 10 1.27 -14.58 5.54
CA PHE A 10 2.14 -13.57 4.98
C PHE A 10 2.70 -13.92 3.61
N SER A 11 2.99 -15.20 3.35
CA SER A 11 3.41 -15.65 2.02
C SER A 11 2.30 -15.50 0.99
N SER A 12 1.05 -15.77 1.36
CA SER A 12 -0.11 -15.55 0.50
C SER A 12 -0.29 -14.05 0.18
N GLY A 13 -0.23 -13.20 1.20
CA GLY A 13 -0.26 -11.74 1.02
C GLY A 13 0.90 -11.23 0.15
N ALA A 14 2.11 -11.82 0.29
CA ALA A 14 3.26 -11.45 -0.52
C ALA A 14 3.04 -11.77 -2.01
N VAL A 15 2.35 -12.85 -2.35
CA VAL A 15 1.98 -13.15 -3.75
C VAL A 15 1.11 -12.05 -4.32
N MET A 16 0.10 -11.61 -3.58
CA MET A 16 -0.75 -10.49 -3.98
C MET A 16 0.08 -9.20 -4.14
N GLY A 17 0.85 -8.83 -3.12
CA GLY A 17 1.65 -7.60 -3.13
C GLY A 17 2.64 -7.55 -4.28
N VAL A 18 3.43 -8.61 -4.50
CA VAL A 18 4.41 -8.68 -5.59
C VAL A 18 3.72 -8.70 -6.96
N SER A 19 2.56 -9.36 -7.09
CA SER A 19 1.79 -9.37 -8.34
C SER A 19 1.30 -7.98 -8.72
N VAL A 20 0.73 -7.24 -7.76
CA VAL A 20 0.22 -5.88 -7.98
C VAL A 20 1.34 -4.95 -8.47
N VAL A 21 2.44 -4.87 -7.72
CA VAL A 21 3.54 -3.96 -8.07
C VAL A 21 4.32 -4.43 -9.31
N GLY A 22 4.48 -5.75 -9.47
CA GLY A 22 5.21 -6.35 -10.59
C GLY A 22 4.47 -6.16 -11.91
N ILE A 23 3.19 -6.50 -11.98
CA ILE A 23 2.37 -6.34 -13.19
C ILE A 23 2.20 -4.85 -13.52
N GLY A 24 1.98 -4.00 -12.51
CA GLY A 24 1.85 -2.56 -12.69
C GLY A 24 3.09 -1.94 -13.29
N LEU A 25 4.26 -2.22 -12.72
CA LEU A 25 5.53 -1.68 -13.21
C LEU A 25 5.88 -2.23 -14.59
N LEU A 26 5.75 -3.54 -14.80
CA LEU A 26 6.02 -4.16 -16.10
C LEU A 26 5.11 -3.60 -17.20
N GLY A 27 3.82 -3.42 -16.92
CA GLY A 27 2.87 -2.84 -17.88
C GLY A 27 3.31 -1.43 -18.31
N VAL A 28 3.63 -0.55 -17.35
CA VAL A 28 4.09 0.81 -17.66
C VAL A 28 5.41 0.79 -18.44
N VAL A 29 6.39 -0.01 -18.00
CA VAL A 29 7.72 -0.09 -18.63
C VAL A 29 7.64 -0.61 -20.06
N ILE A 30 6.90 -1.70 -20.30
CA ILE A 30 6.74 -2.29 -21.63
C ILE A 30 6.03 -1.31 -22.58
N LEU A 31 4.93 -0.71 -22.13
CA LEU A 31 4.18 0.23 -22.96
C LEU A 31 5.00 1.48 -23.25
N TYR A 32 5.69 2.04 -22.27
CA TYR A 32 6.56 3.18 -22.51
C TYR A 32 7.73 2.83 -23.44
N TRP A 33 8.32 1.65 -23.29
CA TRP A 33 9.40 1.19 -24.18
C TRP A 33 8.96 1.05 -25.64
N ILE A 34 7.72 0.56 -25.87
CA ILE A 34 7.17 0.37 -27.22
C ILE A 34 6.78 1.72 -27.85
N PHE A 35 6.04 2.55 -27.11
CA PHE A 35 5.43 3.75 -27.67
C PHE A 35 6.27 5.02 -27.51
N GLN A 36 7.15 5.07 -26.52
CA GLN A 36 7.97 6.24 -26.15
C GLN A 36 7.15 7.54 -25.97
N ASP A 37 5.89 7.39 -25.59
CA ASP A 37 4.93 8.48 -25.47
C ASP A 37 4.17 8.38 -24.13
N ALA A 38 4.32 9.42 -23.30
CA ALA A 38 3.68 9.52 -22.00
C ALA A 38 2.14 9.63 -22.11
N GLN A 39 1.62 10.17 -23.21
CA GLN A 39 0.17 10.27 -23.39
C GLN A 39 -0.46 8.90 -23.69
N VAL A 40 0.25 8.04 -24.42
CA VAL A 40 -0.22 6.67 -24.69
C VAL A 40 -0.29 5.84 -23.41
N ILE A 41 0.73 5.95 -22.55
CA ILE A 41 0.71 5.21 -21.27
C ILE A 41 -0.34 5.75 -20.30
N ALA A 42 -0.81 6.99 -20.44
CA ALA A 42 -1.95 7.50 -19.66
C ALA A 42 -3.23 6.68 -19.90
N GLY A 43 -3.39 6.11 -21.12
CA GLY A 43 -4.49 5.16 -21.41
C GLY A 43 -4.43 3.90 -20.55
N PHE A 44 -3.23 3.38 -20.25
CA PHE A 44 -3.05 2.26 -19.33
C PHE A 44 -3.46 2.65 -17.90
N GLY A 45 -3.11 3.87 -17.46
CA GLY A 45 -3.54 4.41 -16.17
C GLY A 45 -5.07 4.51 -16.06
N PHE A 46 -5.74 4.98 -17.11
CA PHE A 46 -7.19 5.02 -17.16
C PHE A 46 -7.82 3.62 -17.10
N GLY A 47 -7.22 2.64 -17.80
CA GLY A 47 -7.64 1.24 -17.70
C GLY A 47 -7.47 0.68 -16.29
N ALA A 48 -6.33 0.97 -15.64
CA ALA A 48 -6.06 0.59 -14.26
C ALA A 48 -7.10 1.18 -13.30
N SER A 49 -7.44 2.47 -13.45
CA SER A 49 -8.45 3.16 -12.67
C SER A 49 -9.84 2.54 -12.85
N SER A 50 -10.21 2.22 -14.08
CA SER A 50 -11.51 1.59 -14.38
C SER A 50 -11.64 0.21 -13.74
N ILE A 51 -10.60 -0.64 -13.87
CA ILE A 51 -10.58 -1.97 -13.24
C ILE A 51 -10.63 -1.84 -11.72
N ALA A 52 -9.83 -0.93 -11.15
CA ALA A 52 -9.80 -0.70 -9.72
C ALA A 52 -11.16 -0.27 -9.18
N LEU A 53 -11.84 0.65 -9.86
CA LEU A 53 -13.17 1.09 -9.48
C LEU A 53 -14.16 -0.09 -9.42
N PHE A 54 -14.24 -0.90 -10.46
CA PHE A 54 -15.16 -2.05 -10.50
C PHE A 54 -14.78 -3.14 -9.49
N ALA A 55 -13.50 -3.46 -9.36
CA ALA A 55 -13.04 -4.48 -8.42
C ALA A 55 -13.26 -4.04 -6.95
N ARG A 56 -12.95 -2.78 -6.62
CA ARG A 56 -13.13 -2.24 -5.27
C ARG A 56 -14.60 -2.11 -4.88
N VAL A 57 -15.42 -1.51 -5.75
CA VAL A 57 -16.86 -1.32 -5.46
C VAL A 57 -17.59 -2.65 -5.48
N GLY A 58 -17.39 -3.47 -6.50
CA GLY A 58 -18.02 -4.79 -6.61
C GLY A 58 -17.56 -5.74 -5.51
N GLY A 59 -16.27 -5.77 -5.20
CA GLY A 59 -15.71 -6.56 -4.10
C GLY A 59 -16.25 -6.13 -2.74
N GLY A 60 -16.29 -4.82 -2.46
CA GLY A 60 -16.82 -4.29 -1.21
C GLY A 60 -18.32 -4.57 -1.03
N ILE A 61 -19.11 -4.48 -2.10
CA ILE A 61 -20.55 -4.86 -2.06
C ILE A 61 -20.70 -6.35 -1.76
N TYR A 62 -19.90 -7.20 -2.43
CA TYR A 62 -19.96 -8.64 -2.20
C TYR A 62 -19.57 -9.00 -0.76
N THR A 63 -18.44 -8.49 -0.27
CA THR A 63 -17.98 -8.72 1.11
C THR A 63 -19.04 -8.32 2.13
N LYS A 64 -19.56 -7.12 2.03
CA LYS A 64 -20.57 -6.66 3.00
C LYS A 64 -21.91 -7.37 2.88
N ALA A 65 -22.32 -7.77 1.70
CA ALA A 65 -23.52 -8.58 1.54
C ALA A 65 -23.37 -9.98 2.13
N ALA A 66 -22.18 -10.58 1.98
CA ALA A 66 -21.86 -11.89 2.54
C ALA A 66 -21.80 -11.84 4.09
N ASP A 67 -21.03 -10.92 4.64
CA ASP A 67 -20.86 -10.67 6.07
C ASP A 67 -22.22 -10.41 6.76
N VAL A 68 -22.97 -9.40 6.32
CA VAL A 68 -24.27 -9.08 6.87
C VAL A 68 -25.27 -10.23 6.70
N GLY A 69 -25.23 -10.93 5.55
CA GLY A 69 -26.08 -12.10 5.29
C GLY A 69 -25.76 -13.25 6.22
N ALA A 70 -24.48 -13.56 6.45
CA ALA A 70 -24.04 -14.60 7.37
C ALA A 70 -24.46 -14.28 8.82
N ASP A 71 -24.29 -13.03 9.21
CA ASP A 71 -24.68 -12.55 10.54
C ASP A 71 -26.20 -12.62 10.78
N LEU A 72 -27.01 -12.21 9.81
CA LEU A 72 -28.46 -12.30 9.92
C LEU A 72 -28.93 -13.75 10.06
N VAL A 73 -28.43 -14.65 9.24
CA VAL A 73 -28.79 -16.08 9.32
C VAL A 73 -28.28 -16.68 10.63
N GLY A 74 -27.02 -16.47 10.98
CA GLY A 74 -26.43 -17.08 12.17
C GLY A 74 -26.94 -16.47 13.46
N LYS A 75 -26.62 -15.20 13.70
CA LYS A 75 -26.85 -14.54 14.98
C LYS A 75 -28.35 -14.25 15.23
N VAL A 76 -29.10 -13.79 14.20
CA VAL A 76 -30.47 -13.32 14.35
C VAL A 76 -31.48 -14.46 14.19
N GLU A 77 -31.40 -15.25 13.12
CA GLU A 77 -32.37 -16.29 12.81
C GLU A 77 -32.11 -17.59 13.59
N GLN A 78 -30.84 -18.01 13.67
CA GLN A 78 -30.47 -19.29 14.28
C GLN A 78 -29.98 -19.17 15.73
N GLY A 79 -29.60 -17.98 16.17
CA GLY A 79 -29.06 -17.74 17.51
C GLY A 79 -27.76 -18.48 17.80
N ILE A 80 -26.93 -18.69 16.77
CA ILE A 80 -25.63 -19.33 16.87
C ILE A 80 -24.49 -18.26 16.81
N PRO A 81 -23.31 -18.58 17.35
CA PRO A 81 -22.16 -17.67 17.31
C PRO A 81 -21.76 -17.28 15.88
N GLU A 82 -20.99 -16.21 15.77
CA GLU A 82 -20.28 -15.80 14.55
C GLU A 82 -19.36 -16.95 14.08
N ASP A 83 -19.22 -17.11 12.78
CA ASP A 83 -18.39 -18.14 12.15
C ASP A 83 -18.70 -19.59 12.55
N ASP A 84 -19.90 -19.85 13.08
CA ASP A 84 -20.29 -21.20 13.46
C ASP A 84 -20.35 -22.10 12.19
N PRO A 85 -19.67 -23.26 12.19
CA PRO A 85 -19.63 -24.16 11.02
C PRO A 85 -21.00 -24.72 10.61
N ARG A 86 -22.00 -24.58 11.46
CA ARG A 86 -23.40 -24.94 11.14
C ARG A 86 -24.08 -23.91 10.23
N ASN A 87 -23.51 -22.70 10.14
CA ASN A 87 -24.03 -21.66 9.26
C ASN A 87 -23.37 -21.78 7.87
N PRO A 88 -24.08 -22.21 6.82
CA PRO A 88 -23.50 -22.35 5.50
C PRO A 88 -23.09 -21.00 4.87
N ALA A 89 -23.61 -19.88 5.39
CA ALA A 89 -23.27 -18.55 4.93
C ALA A 89 -21.86 -18.11 5.36
N THR A 90 -21.25 -18.74 6.36
CA THR A 90 -19.86 -18.51 6.77
C THR A 90 -18.87 -18.71 5.62
N ILE A 91 -19.13 -19.67 4.71
CA ILE A 91 -18.30 -19.86 3.52
C ILE A 91 -18.36 -18.64 2.59
N ALA A 92 -19.57 -18.06 2.42
CA ALA A 92 -19.72 -16.88 1.59
C ALA A 92 -19.04 -15.66 2.19
N ASP A 93 -19.04 -15.54 3.51
CA ASP A 93 -18.35 -14.51 4.27
C ASP A 93 -16.84 -14.60 4.09
N ASN A 94 -16.25 -15.75 4.36
CA ASN A 94 -14.82 -16.00 4.14
C ASN A 94 -14.37 -15.75 2.68
N VAL A 95 -15.20 -16.10 1.69
CA VAL A 95 -14.93 -15.79 0.28
C VAL A 95 -15.04 -14.28 0.04
N GLY A 96 -16.01 -13.62 0.68
CA GLY A 96 -16.22 -12.19 0.62
C GLY A 96 -14.98 -11.39 1.01
N ASP A 97 -14.35 -11.75 2.12
CA ASP A 97 -13.11 -11.10 2.59
C ASP A 97 -11.99 -11.20 1.55
N ASN A 98 -11.83 -12.35 0.91
CA ASN A 98 -10.83 -12.48 -0.16
C ASN A 98 -11.18 -11.66 -1.41
N VAL A 99 -12.46 -11.49 -1.73
CA VAL A 99 -12.91 -10.68 -2.88
C VAL A 99 -12.78 -9.18 -2.59
N GLY A 100 -13.22 -8.72 -1.42
CA GLY A 100 -13.21 -7.31 -1.04
C GLY A 100 -11.87 -6.84 -0.50
N ASP A 101 -11.41 -7.50 0.56
CA ASP A 101 -10.32 -6.99 1.37
C ASP A 101 -8.93 -7.43 0.84
N VAL A 102 -8.86 -8.45 -0.01
CA VAL A 102 -7.63 -8.80 -0.72
C VAL A 102 -7.65 -8.30 -2.16
N ALA A 103 -8.56 -8.80 -3.00
CA ALA A 103 -8.56 -8.45 -4.42
C ALA A 103 -9.02 -7.00 -4.69
N GLY A 104 -10.07 -6.53 -4.00
CA GLY A 104 -10.58 -5.17 -4.15
C GLY A 104 -9.58 -4.11 -3.70
N MET A 105 -8.96 -4.31 -2.53
CA MET A 105 -7.89 -3.44 -2.02
C MET A 105 -6.65 -3.48 -2.89
N GLY A 106 -6.25 -4.65 -3.39
CA GLY A 106 -5.13 -4.78 -4.31
C GLY A 106 -5.33 -4.02 -5.61
N ALA A 107 -6.54 -4.02 -6.15
CA ALA A 107 -6.88 -3.26 -7.35
C ALA A 107 -6.79 -1.74 -7.11
N ASP A 108 -7.21 -1.24 -5.94
CA ASP A 108 -7.12 0.17 -5.56
C ASP A 108 -5.65 0.63 -5.48
N LEU A 109 -4.80 -0.17 -4.87
CA LEU A 109 -3.37 0.12 -4.77
C LEU A 109 -2.64 -0.04 -6.11
N PHE A 110 -3.10 -0.94 -6.97
CA PHE A 110 -2.63 -1.05 -8.36
C PHE A 110 -2.86 0.26 -9.14
N GLU A 111 -4.05 0.84 -9.03
CA GLU A 111 -4.38 2.13 -9.64
C GLU A 111 -3.42 3.24 -9.18
N SER A 112 -3.29 3.39 -7.86
CA SER A 112 -2.45 4.41 -7.24
C SER A 112 -0.97 4.26 -7.62
N TYR A 113 -0.48 3.02 -7.67
CA TYR A 113 0.87 2.68 -8.06
C TYR A 113 1.14 3.02 -9.52
N VAL A 114 0.32 2.50 -10.44
CA VAL A 114 0.44 2.76 -11.88
C VAL A 114 0.31 4.25 -12.18
N GLY A 115 -0.69 4.91 -11.59
CA GLY A 115 -0.93 6.34 -11.77
C GLY A 115 0.25 7.20 -11.34
N SER A 116 0.89 6.88 -10.21
CA SER A 116 2.08 7.60 -9.72
C SER A 116 3.29 7.44 -10.64
N VAL A 117 3.51 6.24 -11.19
CA VAL A 117 4.60 5.99 -12.15
C VAL A 117 4.36 6.81 -13.44
N ILE A 118 3.14 6.72 -13.98
CA ILE A 118 2.76 7.45 -15.21
C ILE A 118 2.88 8.95 -15.01
N ALA A 119 2.39 9.49 -13.88
CA ALA A 119 2.50 10.90 -13.57
C ALA A 119 3.96 11.38 -13.50
N THR A 120 4.84 10.58 -12.90
CA THR A 120 6.26 10.91 -12.81
C THR A 120 6.93 10.90 -14.19
N ILE A 121 6.62 9.92 -15.04
CA ILE A 121 7.12 9.86 -16.42
C ILE A 121 6.58 11.05 -17.23
N ALA A 122 5.29 11.36 -17.12
CA ALA A 122 4.67 12.47 -17.84
C ALA A 122 5.29 13.83 -17.48
N LEU A 123 5.65 14.06 -16.21
CA LEU A 123 6.35 15.28 -15.80
C LEU A 123 7.72 15.42 -16.47
N VAL A 124 8.46 14.34 -16.60
CA VAL A 124 9.75 14.36 -17.30
C VAL A 124 9.53 14.61 -18.80
N ALA A 125 8.58 13.90 -19.42
CA ALA A 125 8.28 14.04 -20.84
C ALA A 125 7.73 15.42 -21.21
N ALA A 126 6.97 16.06 -20.33
CA ALA A 126 6.46 17.42 -20.52
C ALA A 126 7.54 18.51 -20.45
N GLY A 127 8.80 18.14 -20.20
CA GLY A 127 9.91 19.10 -20.10
C GLY A 127 9.80 20.02 -18.88
N VAL A 128 9.00 19.67 -17.87
CA VAL A 128 8.88 20.44 -16.61
C VAL A 128 10.23 20.53 -15.89
N LEU A 129 11.15 19.66 -16.27
CA LEU A 129 12.55 19.69 -15.87
C LEU A 129 13.40 20.45 -16.91
N TYR A 130 13.12 21.72 -17.14
CA TYR A 130 14.12 22.64 -17.70
C TYR A 130 15.23 22.83 -16.66
N LEU A 131 15.88 21.72 -16.33
CA LEU A 131 17.11 21.72 -15.56
C LEU A 131 18.24 21.96 -16.55
N ASP A 132 18.79 23.17 -16.44
CA ASP A 132 20.07 23.56 -16.96
C ASP A 132 20.49 22.81 -18.25
N SER A 133 20.31 23.47 -19.40
CA SER A 133 20.69 22.98 -20.74
C SER A 133 22.17 22.62 -20.88
N SER A 134 22.97 22.74 -19.83
CA SER A 134 24.39 22.44 -19.79
C SER A 134 24.73 20.96 -19.53
N ASN A 135 23.75 20.14 -19.08
CA ASN A 135 23.98 18.72 -18.88
C ASN A 135 22.94 17.89 -19.62
N PRO A 136 23.21 17.43 -20.85
CA PRO A 136 22.34 16.50 -21.55
C PRO A 136 22.29 15.21 -20.72
N ILE A 137 21.13 14.97 -20.08
CA ILE A 137 20.86 13.73 -19.36
C ILE A 137 20.85 12.62 -20.40
N GLY A 138 21.92 11.83 -20.43
CA GLY A 138 22.10 10.77 -21.42
C GLY A 138 21.00 9.70 -21.29
N ASP A 139 20.66 9.09 -22.41
CA ASP A 139 19.73 7.95 -22.44
C ASP A 139 20.45 6.65 -22.09
N ILE A 140 19.79 5.83 -21.30
CA ILE A 140 20.21 4.47 -20.94
C ILE A 140 19.13 3.51 -21.40
N PHE A 141 19.45 2.59 -22.29
CA PHE A 141 18.49 1.65 -22.89
C PHE A 141 17.27 2.31 -23.55
N GLY A 142 17.42 3.52 -24.07
CA GLY A 142 16.33 4.30 -24.66
C GLY A 142 15.44 5.02 -23.63
N PHE A 143 15.85 5.06 -22.37
CA PHE A 143 15.17 5.81 -21.31
C PHE A 143 16.03 6.98 -20.84
N ASN A 144 15.41 8.14 -20.70
CA ASN A 144 16.00 9.25 -19.98
C ASN A 144 16.30 8.84 -18.54
N LYS A 145 17.47 9.20 -18.00
CA LYS A 145 17.88 8.86 -16.63
C LYS A 145 16.84 9.25 -15.56
N LEU A 146 16.12 10.36 -15.77
CA LEU A 146 15.08 10.81 -14.85
C LEU A 146 13.77 10.01 -14.97
N ILE A 147 13.51 9.35 -16.10
CA ILE A 147 12.44 8.37 -16.24
C ILE A 147 12.87 7.03 -15.65
N LEU A 148 14.13 6.66 -15.85
CA LEU A 148 14.67 5.40 -15.39
C LEU A 148 14.80 5.35 -13.85
N LEU A 149 15.10 6.47 -13.19
CA LEU A 149 15.29 6.51 -11.74
C LEU A 149 14.04 6.03 -10.96
N PRO A 150 12.82 6.56 -11.16
CA PRO A 150 11.62 6.06 -10.47
C PRO A 150 11.33 4.58 -10.77
N ILE A 151 11.58 4.13 -12.00
CA ILE A 151 11.42 2.72 -12.38
C ILE A 151 12.38 1.84 -11.57
N LEU A 152 13.64 2.23 -11.42
CA LEU A 152 14.63 1.48 -10.65
C LEU A 152 14.35 1.51 -9.15
N VAL A 153 13.87 2.64 -8.61
CA VAL A 153 13.46 2.72 -7.20
C VAL A 153 12.35 1.71 -6.93
N LEU A 154 11.33 1.64 -7.80
CA LEU A 154 10.22 0.70 -7.65
C LEU A 154 10.62 -0.75 -7.92
N ALA A 155 11.43 -1.00 -8.95
CA ALA A 155 11.96 -2.34 -9.23
C ALA A 155 12.79 -2.87 -8.05
N SER A 156 13.67 -2.02 -7.49
CA SER A 156 14.42 -2.37 -6.27
C SER A 156 13.47 -2.64 -5.09
N GLY A 157 12.35 -1.91 -5.01
CA GLY A 157 11.32 -2.10 -4.01
C GLY A 157 10.63 -3.46 -4.09
N ILE A 158 10.43 -4.00 -5.29
CA ILE A 158 9.90 -5.37 -5.48
C ILE A 158 10.86 -6.39 -4.89
N PHE A 159 12.15 -6.34 -5.26
CA PHE A 159 13.16 -7.24 -4.71
C PHE A 159 13.34 -7.05 -3.20
N ALA A 160 13.37 -5.81 -2.74
CA ALA A 160 13.47 -5.49 -1.33
C ALA A 160 12.26 -6.01 -0.53
N SER A 161 11.05 -5.94 -1.10
CA SER A 161 9.83 -6.51 -0.50
C SER A 161 9.95 -8.02 -0.35
N ILE A 162 10.39 -8.73 -1.39
CA ILE A 162 10.62 -10.17 -1.33
C ILE A 162 11.65 -10.53 -0.24
N LEU A 163 12.76 -9.80 -0.16
CA LEU A 163 13.77 -10.01 0.88
C LEU A 163 13.25 -9.64 2.27
N GLY A 164 12.43 -8.58 2.36
CA GLY A 164 11.81 -8.14 3.60
C GLY A 164 10.87 -9.18 4.21
N THR A 165 10.22 -10.02 3.40
CA THR A 165 9.35 -11.10 3.91
C THR A 165 10.12 -12.11 4.78
N PHE A 166 11.40 -12.34 4.53
CA PHE A 166 12.23 -13.22 5.33
C PHE A 166 12.59 -12.64 6.70
N LEU A 167 12.45 -11.33 6.90
CA LEU A 167 12.67 -10.66 8.18
C LEU A 167 11.45 -10.77 9.10
N VAL A 168 10.28 -11.05 8.56
CA VAL A 168 9.03 -11.19 9.32
C VAL A 168 9.03 -12.53 10.04
N ARG A 169 9.30 -12.51 11.34
CA ARG A 169 9.36 -13.70 12.19
C ARG A 169 8.83 -13.37 13.58
N THR A 170 8.12 -14.31 14.17
CA THR A 170 7.59 -14.19 15.52
C THR A 170 7.93 -15.43 16.36
N LYS A 171 7.71 -15.32 17.68
CA LYS A 171 7.87 -16.44 18.62
C LYS A 171 6.49 -17.01 18.96
N GLU A 172 6.47 -18.28 19.37
CA GLU A 172 5.26 -18.87 19.94
C GLU A 172 4.85 -18.09 21.22
N GLY A 173 3.56 -17.76 21.32
CA GLY A 173 3.04 -16.95 22.43
C GLY A 173 3.33 -15.45 22.33
N ALA A 174 3.74 -14.93 21.16
CA ALA A 174 3.91 -13.51 20.93
C ALA A 174 2.59 -12.74 21.15
N THR A 175 2.72 -11.53 21.67
CA THR A 175 1.59 -10.59 21.80
C THR A 175 1.24 -9.96 20.46
N MET A 176 0.08 -9.32 20.34
CA MET A 176 -0.28 -8.56 19.13
C MET A 176 0.74 -7.48 18.82
N SER A 177 1.24 -6.80 19.84
CA SER A 177 2.29 -5.80 19.67
C SER A 177 3.57 -6.40 19.08
N ASP A 178 3.97 -7.61 19.51
CA ASP A 178 5.15 -8.29 18.95
C ASP A 178 4.94 -8.66 17.47
N LEU A 179 3.72 -9.05 17.09
CA LEU A 179 3.34 -9.33 15.71
C LEU A 179 3.46 -8.08 14.83
N LEU A 180 2.86 -6.97 15.27
CA LEU A 180 2.92 -5.70 14.54
C LEU A 180 4.38 -5.23 14.38
N TRP A 181 5.21 -5.34 15.41
CA TRP A 181 6.62 -5.02 15.29
C TRP A 181 7.37 -5.95 14.33
N SER A 182 7.03 -7.23 14.30
CA SER A 182 7.61 -8.19 13.34
C SER A 182 7.33 -7.78 11.89
N LEU A 183 6.10 -7.37 11.59
CA LEU A 183 5.72 -6.86 10.26
C LEU A 183 6.48 -5.57 9.91
N ARG A 184 6.61 -4.65 10.87
CA ARG A 184 7.38 -3.41 10.68
C ARG A 184 8.86 -3.65 10.39
N TYR A 185 9.50 -4.65 11.01
CA TYR A 185 10.88 -5.00 10.70
C TYR A 185 11.06 -5.41 9.23
N GLY A 186 10.09 -6.11 8.66
CA GLY A 186 10.07 -6.43 7.23
C GLY A 186 10.02 -5.17 6.36
N ILE A 187 9.11 -4.25 6.68
CA ILE A 187 8.93 -2.98 5.95
C ILE A 187 10.17 -2.09 6.06
N PHE A 188 10.72 -1.92 7.26
CA PHE A 188 11.93 -1.13 7.48
C PHE A 188 13.16 -1.74 6.79
N GLY A 189 13.27 -3.07 6.80
CA GLY A 189 14.32 -3.78 6.08
C GLY A 189 14.22 -3.56 4.57
N ALA A 190 13.02 -3.67 4.00
CA ALA A 190 12.77 -3.38 2.59
C ALA A 190 13.07 -1.91 2.27
N GLY A 191 12.62 -0.96 3.11
CA GLY A 191 12.92 0.46 2.95
C GLY A 191 14.42 0.77 2.96
N GLY A 192 15.18 0.14 3.85
CA GLY A 192 16.63 0.26 3.90
C GLY A 192 17.32 -0.21 2.61
N LEU A 193 16.87 -1.35 2.05
CA LEU A 193 17.37 -1.87 0.78
C LEU A 193 17.03 -0.95 -0.40
N VAL A 194 15.82 -0.39 -0.43
CA VAL A 194 15.43 0.61 -1.44
C VAL A 194 16.33 1.84 -1.38
N LEU A 195 16.63 2.34 -0.18
CA LEU A 195 17.52 3.50 -0.04
C LEU A 195 18.93 3.20 -0.54
N ILE A 196 19.48 2.01 -0.25
CA ILE A 196 20.78 1.59 -0.78
C ILE A 196 20.73 1.57 -2.32
N ALA A 197 19.71 0.94 -2.90
CA ALA A 197 19.55 0.87 -4.36
C ALA A 197 19.37 2.27 -4.98
N THR A 198 18.60 3.15 -4.33
CA THR A 198 18.42 4.55 -4.78
C THR A 198 19.74 5.30 -4.75
N GLY A 199 20.51 5.20 -3.67
CA GLY A 199 21.83 5.83 -3.56
C GLY A 199 22.80 5.36 -4.64
N LEU A 200 22.83 4.06 -4.91
CA LEU A 200 23.62 3.47 -5.99
C LEU A 200 23.18 3.96 -7.37
N SER A 201 21.87 4.05 -7.62
CA SER A 201 21.32 4.55 -8.89
C SER A 201 21.67 6.02 -9.11
N VAL A 202 21.50 6.87 -8.10
CA VAL A 202 21.84 8.29 -8.15
C VAL A 202 23.34 8.48 -8.42
N TRP A 203 24.19 7.71 -7.74
CA TRP A 203 25.64 7.76 -7.94
C TRP A 203 26.05 7.26 -9.32
N THR A 204 25.53 6.12 -9.77
CA THR A 204 25.89 5.51 -11.06
C THR A 204 25.45 6.37 -12.26
N PHE A 205 24.32 7.06 -12.13
CA PHE A 205 23.78 7.92 -13.19
C PHE A 205 24.33 9.34 -13.16
N ASP A 206 25.18 9.66 -12.19
CA ASP A 206 25.71 11.00 -11.97
C ASP A 206 24.58 12.04 -11.82
N LEU A 207 23.55 11.68 -11.03
CA LEU A 207 22.43 12.54 -10.74
C LEU A 207 22.63 13.30 -9.43
N SER A 208 21.88 14.40 -9.24
CA SER A 208 21.91 15.15 -8.00
C SER A 208 21.53 14.29 -6.81
N PHE A 209 22.33 14.33 -5.74
CA PHE A 209 22.05 13.59 -4.50
C PHE A 209 20.76 14.05 -3.78
N ASN A 210 20.21 15.19 -4.19
CA ASN A 210 18.89 15.63 -3.75
C ASN A 210 17.80 14.59 -4.02
N TYR A 211 17.89 13.83 -5.12
CA TYR A 211 16.91 12.77 -5.43
C TYR A 211 16.92 11.64 -4.41
N PHE A 212 18.07 11.31 -3.84
CA PHE A 212 18.14 10.36 -2.72
C PHE A 212 17.35 10.87 -1.50
N TRP A 213 17.56 12.13 -1.13
CA TRP A 213 16.82 12.73 -0.01
C TRP A 213 15.32 12.80 -0.27
N VAL A 214 14.92 13.07 -1.48
CA VAL A 214 13.51 13.09 -1.90
C VAL A 214 12.85 11.72 -1.71
N VAL A 215 13.49 10.63 -2.13
CA VAL A 215 12.99 9.27 -1.94
C VAL A 215 12.93 8.92 -0.45
N LEU A 216 13.95 9.29 0.32
CA LEU A 216 13.96 9.10 1.78
C LEU A 216 12.79 9.82 2.46
N ILE A 217 12.53 11.10 2.11
CA ILE A 217 11.41 11.87 2.66
C ILE A 217 10.08 11.18 2.33
N GLY A 218 9.89 10.71 1.09
CA GLY A 218 8.70 9.96 0.70
C GLY A 218 8.51 8.68 1.52
N LEU A 219 9.57 7.89 1.67
CA LEU A 219 9.57 6.66 2.46
C LEU A 219 9.21 6.93 3.94
N VAL A 220 9.83 7.94 4.55
CA VAL A 220 9.56 8.33 5.93
C VAL A 220 8.13 8.84 6.09
N ALA A 221 7.66 9.67 5.15
CA ALA A 221 6.28 10.15 5.16
C ALA A 221 5.27 9.00 5.12
N GLY A 222 5.49 8.01 4.23
CA GLY A 222 4.65 6.80 4.17
C GLY A 222 4.61 6.03 5.49
N GLN A 223 5.77 5.87 6.15
CA GLN A 223 5.82 5.18 7.45
C GLN A 223 5.09 5.95 8.57
N ILE A 224 5.20 7.27 8.59
CA ILE A 224 4.48 8.11 9.57
C ILE A 224 2.97 8.00 9.34
N ILE A 225 2.52 8.08 8.08
CA ILE A 225 1.10 7.97 7.71
C ILE A 225 0.57 6.58 8.09
N GLY A 226 1.27 5.51 7.73
CA GLY A 226 0.88 4.13 8.08
C GLY A 226 0.79 3.92 9.59
N THR A 227 1.78 4.39 10.35
CA THR A 227 1.77 4.29 11.82
C THR A 227 0.65 5.13 12.44
N SER A 228 0.35 6.31 11.88
CA SER A 228 -0.77 7.14 12.31
C SER A 228 -2.11 6.43 12.06
N SER A 229 -2.29 5.83 10.89
CA SER A 229 -3.50 5.06 10.57
C SER A 229 -3.69 3.90 11.53
N GLU A 230 -2.64 3.13 11.79
CA GLU A 230 -2.67 2.02 12.78
C GLU A 230 -3.08 2.52 14.18
N TYR A 231 -2.55 3.66 14.63
CA TYR A 231 -2.90 4.24 15.93
C TYR A 231 -4.41 4.53 16.05
N TYR A 232 -5.04 4.99 14.97
CA TYR A 232 -6.47 5.32 14.99
C TYR A 232 -7.39 4.14 14.69
N THR A 233 -6.89 3.02 14.17
CA THR A 233 -7.71 1.88 13.73
C THR A 233 -7.51 0.61 14.55
N SER A 234 -6.37 0.43 15.18
CA SER A 234 -6.09 -0.78 15.94
C SER A 234 -6.74 -0.76 17.33
N TYR A 235 -7.30 -1.89 17.74
CA TYR A 235 -7.90 -2.08 19.07
C TYR A 235 -6.88 -2.00 20.22
N GLU A 236 -5.58 -2.08 19.93
CA GLU A 236 -4.53 -1.91 20.93
C GLU A 236 -4.49 -0.48 21.49
N PHE A 237 -4.95 0.51 20.72
CA PHE A 237 -4.85 1.91 21.08
C PHE A 237 -6.16 2.50 21.60
N LYS A 238 -6.01 3.57 22.37
CA LYS A 238 -7.10 4.25 23.04
C LYS A 238 -8.21 4.74 22.09
N PRO A 239 -7.94 5.33 20.90
CA PRO A 239 -9.00 5.87 20.04
C PRO A 239 -10.07 4.84 19.70
N THR A 240 -9.69 3.65 19.27
CA THR A 240 -10.62 2.57 18.89
C THR A 240 -11.38 2.05 20.12
N ARG A 241 -10.70 1.90 21.26
CA ARG A 241 -11.33 1.47 22.52
C ARG A 241 -12.39 2.46 23.03
N GLU A 242 -12.16 3.76 22.84
CA GLU A 242 -13.13 4.79 23.21
C GLU A 242 -14.39 4.72 22.35
N VAL A 243 -14.25 4.45 21.04
CA VAL A 243 -15.42 4.22 20.17
C VAL A 243 -16.18 2.97 20.61
N ALA A 244 -15.49 1.86 20.87
CA ALA A 244 -16.11 0.62 21.36
C ALA A 244 -16.87 0.84 22.68
N LYS A 245 -16.34 1.65 23.60
CA LYS A 245 -16.98 1.99 24.85
C LYS A 245 -18.31 2.75 24.66
N GLN A 246 -18.48 3.51 23.56
CA GLN A 246 -19.73 4.18 23.28
C GLN A 246 -20.89 3.20 23.01
N ALA A 247 -20.61 1.92 22.72
CA ALA A 247 -21.64 0.90 22.58
C ALA A 247 -22.47 0.71 23.88
N GLU A 248 -21.91 1.01 25.04
CA GLU A 248 -22.61 0.98 26.32
C GLU A 248 -23.76 1.98 26.38
N THR A 249 -23.65 3.09 25.62
CA THR A 249 -24.67 4.16 25.60
C THR A 249 -25.64 4.05 24.42
N GLY A 250 -25.31 3.25 23.40
CA GLY A 250 -26.19 2.93 22.28
C GLY A 250 -25.57 3.10 20.89
N PRO A 251 -26.25 2.63 19.84
CA PRO A 251 -25.70 2.63 18.48
C PRO A 251 -25.46 4.04 17.92
N ALA A 252 -26.29 5.02 18.26
CA ALA A 252 -26.14 6.38 17.76
C ALA A 252 -24.83 7.03 18.21
N THR A 253 -24.43 6.81 19.47
CA THR A 253 -23.19 7.33 20.04
C THR A 253 -21.96 6.66 19.42
N VAL A 254 -22.03 5.38 19.09
CA VAL A 254 -20.97 4.65 18.36
C VAL A 254 -20.77 5.26 16.97
N VAL A 255 -21.86 5.50 16.22
CA VAL A 255 -21.80 6.11 14.89
C VAL A 255 -21.16 7.49 14.94
N ILE A 256 -21.60 8.35 15.86
CA ILE A 256 -21.07 9.71 16.00
C ILE A 256 -19.58 9.68 16.41
N ALA A 257 -19.22 8.83 17.37
CA ALA A 257 -17.85 8.68 17.82
C ALA A 257 -16.94 8.15 16.70
N GLY A 258 -17.41 7.17 15.92
CA GLY A 258 -16.69 6.61 14.77
C GLY A 258 -16.46 7.64 13.66
N LEU A 259 -17.49 8.42 13.31
CA LEU A 259 -17.34 9.52 12.34
C LEU A 259 -16.35 10.58 12.85
N GLY A 260 -16.45 10.97 14.12
CA GLY A 260 -15.53 11.92 14.73
C GLY A 260 -14.07 11.42 14.72
N LEU A 261 -13.85 10.15 15.05
CA LEU A 261 -12.54 9.51 15.00
C LEU A 261 -11.99 9.48 13.57
N GLY A 262 -12.83 9.10 12.59
CA GLY A 262 -12.45 9.10 11.18
C GLY A 262 -12.00 10.49 10.69
N MET A 263 -12.70 11.54 11.10
CA MET A 263 -12.31 12.92 10.75
C MET A 263 -10.98 13.34 11.40
N ILE A 264 -10.77 13.00 12.67
CA ILE A 264 -9.52 13.32 13.38
C ILE A 264 -8.33 12.56 12.81
N SER A 265 -8.53 11.30 12.39
CA SER A 265 -7.45 10.45 11.86
C SER A 265 -6.81 11.00 10.59
N THR A 266 -7.49 11.85 9.84
CA THR A 266 -6.95 12.48 8.61
C THR A 266 -5.97 13.61 8.88
N LEU A 267 -5.92 14.17 10.09
CA LEU A 267 -5.11 15.34 10.40
C LEU A 267 -3.61 15.09 10.23
N ILE A 268 -3.10 14.00 10.83
CA ILE A 268 -1.66 13.68 10.76
C ILE A 268 -1.23 13.37 9.32
N PRO A 269 -1.92 12.51 8.57
CA PRO A 269 -1.64 12.29 7.15
C PRO A 269 -1.60 13.58 6.34
N ALA A 270 -2.59 14.46 6.49
CA ALA A 270 -2.65 15.72 5.75
C ALA A 270 -1.44 16.61 6.03
N VAL A 271 -1.07 16.79 7.30
CA VAL A 271 0.09 17.60 7.70
C VAL A 271 1.39 16.98 7.17
N VAL A 272 1.56 15.67 7.28
CA VAL A 272 2.76 14.97 6.79
C VAL A 272 2.91 15.11 5.27
N VAL A 273 1.82 14.97 4.52
CA VAL A 273 1.84 15.16 3.06
C VAL A 273 2.27 16.58 2.69
N VAL A 274 1.69 17.60 3.34
CA VAL A 274 2.03 19.01 3.08
C VAL A 274 3.52 19.27 3.37
N ILE A 275 4.02 18.79 4.50
CA ILE A 275 5.44 18.95 4.87
C ILE A 275 6.35 18.21 3.86
N ALA A 276 6.01 16.96 3.50
CA ALA A 276 6.77 16.19 2.53
C ALA A 276 6.80 16.88 1.16
N MET A 277 5.66 17.37 0.67
CA MET A 277 5.57 18.12 -0.58
C MET A 277 6.43 19.39 -0.54
N TRP A 278 6.37 20.16 0.53
CA TRP A 278 7.18 21.38 0.67
C TRP A 278 8.67 21.08 0.69
N LEU A 279 9.12 20.10 1.46
CA LEU A 279 10.53 19.70 1.53
C LEU A 279 11.04 19.19 0.19
N THR A 280 10.29 18.29 -0.47
CA THR A 280 10.70 17.66 -1.72
C THR A 280 10.65 18.62 -2.90
N TYR A 281 9.69 19.55 -2.90
CA TYR A 281 9.66 20.65 -3.87
C TYR A 281 10.89 21.56 -3.72
N SER A 282 11.30 21.87 -2.49
CA SER A 282 12.48 22.71 -2.22
C SER A 282 13.79 22.05 -2.67
N LEU A 283 13.85 20.70 -2.69
CA LEU A 283 15.04 19.94 -3.10
C LEU A 283 15.13 19.69 -4.60
N ALA A 284 14.00 19.42 -5.27
CA ALA A 284 13.99 18.97 -6.66
C ALA A 284 12.73 19.43 -7.45
N GLY A 285 12.09 20.51 -7.03
CA GLY A 285 10.92 21.07 -7.73
C GLY A 285 9.74 20.10 -7.81
N VAL A 286 8.92 20.26 -8.84
CA VAL A 286 7.72 19.42 -9.06
C VAL A 286 8.08 17.95 -9.23
N TYR A 287 9.19 17.65 -9.91
CA TYR A 287 9.68 16.28 -10.05
C TYR A 287 10.03 15.65 -8.69
N GLY A 288 10.60 16.45 -7.77
CA GLY A 288 10.85 15.99 -6.40
C GLY A 288 9.58 15.54 -5.70
N VAL A 289 8.47 16.26 -5.87
CA VAL A 289 7.17 15.86 -5.31
C VAL A 289 6.71 14.52 -5.89
N ALA A 290 6.79 14.35 -7.21
CA ALA A 290 6.42 13.08 -7.86
C ALA A 290 7.35 11.93 -7.45
N LEU A 291 8.66 12.16 -7.41
CA LEU A 291 9.64 11.15 -6.99
C LEU A 291 9.47 10.77 -5.51
N SER A 292 9.00 11.68 -4.64
CA SER A 292 8.71 11.33 -3.25
C SER A 292 7.51 10.39 -3.12
N ALA A 293 6.49 10.54 -3.97
CA ALA A 293 5.38 9.59 -4.04
C ALA A 293 5.87 8.19 -4.48
N ILE A 294 6.81 8.12 -5.43
CA ILE A 294 7.50 6.88 -5.79
C ILE A 294 8.25 6.29 -4.59
N GLY A 295 8.94 7.13 -3.82
CA GLY A 295 9.59 6.71 -2.57
C GLY A 295 8.60 6.10 -1.57
N MET A 296 7.46 6.74 -1.37
CA MET A 296 6.38 6.25 -0.50
C MET A 296 5.84 4.88 -0.94
N LEU A 297 5.67 4.69 -2.26
CA LEU A 297 5.15 3.45 -2.85
C LEU A 297 6.21 2.37 -3.04
N SER A 298 7.48 2.66 -2.81
CA SER A 298 8.58 1.73 -3.09
C SER A 298 8.53 0.44 -2.26
N THR A 299 7.94 0.48 -1.07
CA THR A 299 7.73 -0.70 -0.20
C THR A 299 6.33 -1.31 -0.32
N LEU A 300 5.55 -0.91 -1.33
CA LEU A 300 4.15 -1.32 -1.46
C LEU A 300 3.98 -2.85 -1.51
N GLY A 301 4.92 -3.57 -2.12
CA GLY A 301 4.85 -5.03 -2.21
C GLY A 301 4.78 -5.72 -0.84
N ILE A 302 5.61 -5.31 0.12
CA ILE A 302 5.57 -5.87 1.47
C ILE A 302 4.45 -5.25 2.32
N THR A 303 4.08 -4.00 2.08
CA THR A 303 2.94 -3.36 2.76
C THR A 303 1.65 -4.10 2.41
N LEU A 304 1.40 -4.39 1.13
CA LEU A 304 0.26 -5.19 0.70
C LEU A 304 0.28 -6.62 1.26
N ALA A 305 1.46 -7.20 1.43
CA ALA A 305 1.58 -8.50 2.09
C ALA A 305 1.11 -8.44 3.55
N THR A 306 1.36 -7.32 4.22
CA THR A 306 0.89 -7.07 5.58
C THR A 306 -0.63 -6.86 5.62
N ASP A 307 -1.18 -6.11 4.67
CA ASP A 307 -2.60 -5.81 4.61
C ASP A 307 -3.43 -7.08 4.30
N ALA A 308 -2.99 -7.87 3.32
CA ALA A 308 -3.66 -9.12 2.96
C ALA A 308 -3.52 -10.24 4.03
N TYR A 309 -2.57 -10.10 4.96
CA TYR A 309 -2.45 -11.02 6.10
C TYR A 309 -3.70 -11.00 6.98
N GLY A 310 -4.31 -9.83 7.20
CA GLY A 310 -5.49 -9.68 8.07
C GLY A 310 -6.64 -10.60 7.66
N PRO A 311 -7.23 -10.44 6.46
CA PRO A 311 -8.33 -11.27 5.98
C PRO A 311 -8.00 -12.78 5.97
N ILE A 312 -6.77 -13.15 5.64
CA ILE A 312 -6.35 -14.56 5.63
C ILE A 312 -6.30 -15.12 7.04
N ALA A 313 -5.81 -14.34 8.01
CA ALA A 313 -5.76 -14.75 9.40
C ALA A 313 -7.16 -14.84 10.04
N ASP A 314 -8.04 -13.92 9.67
CA ASP A 314 -9.43 -13.87 10.12
C ASP A 314 -10.20 -15.11 9.62
N ASN A 315 -10.13 -15.39 8.32
CA ASN A 315 -10.72 -16.60 7.74
C ASN A 315 -10.19 -17.90 8.38
N ALA A 316 -8.91 -17.95 8.74
CA ALA A 316 -8.34 -19.10 9.42
C ALA A 316 -8.80 -19.21 10.88
N GLY A 317 -9.21 -18.11 11.50
CA GLY A 317 -9.80 -18.07 12.84
C GLY A 317 -11.27 -18.49 12.86
N GLY A 318 -11.99 -18.27 11.75
CA GLY A 318 -13.40 -18.65 11.58
C GLY A 318 -13.65 -20.11 11.17
N ILE A 319 -12.59 -20.89 10.91
CA ILE A 319 -12.66 -22.33 10.60
C ILE A 319 -12.30 -23.15 11.84
#